data_6ba8b6cd2aab0156e8b830d6a4601dff
#
_entry.id   6ba8b6cd2aab0156e8b830d6a4601dff
#
_cell.length_a   1.000
_cell.length_b   1.000
_cell.length_c   1.000
_cell.angle_alpha   90.00
_cell.angle_beta   90.00
_cell.angle_gamma   90.00
#
_symmetry.space_group_name_H-M   'P 1'
#
loop_
_entity.id
_entity.type
_entity.pdbx_description
1 polymer ?
#
loop_
_entity_poly.entity_id
_entity_poly.type
_entity_poly.pdbx_seq_one_letter_code
_entity_poly.pdbx_strand_id
1 'polypeptide(L)'
;MSTQRHAAALAVLFLLAVPAAWPDGGVVRLRERRGALVVTVFTAPDPLPAGPQDVSVLVQDPSGAPVLDAEVTLRFDPPSPSSTGFAVRALRSQATNKLLQAAQVDLGEVGEWRLGVSVSRAGQASDLSCLLPVAPATHRVTALWDVFALPPVMVVLFALNQALRRRRVKGALHWAAGGNR
;
A
#
# COMPACT_ATOMS: atom_id res chain seq x y z
N MET A 1 -12.03 -28.57 30.29
CA MET A 1 -12.17 -28.68 28.83
C MET A 1 -12.73 -27.45 28.12
N SER A 2 -13.37 -26.49 28.81
CA SER A 2 -13.91 -25.25 28.15
C SER A 2 -12.86 -24.20 27.81
N THR A 3 -11.84 -24.01 28.62
CA THR A 3 -10.77 -22.99 28.42
C THR A 3 -9.93 -23.26 27.18
N GLN A 4 -9.62 -24.47 26.84
CA GLN A 4 -8.88 -24.83 25.63
C GLN A 4 -9.66 -24.52 24.34
N ARG A 5 -10.99 -24.75 24.37
CA ARG A 5 -11.87 -24.44 23.21
C ARG A 5 -11.95 -22.91 22.94
N HIS A 6 -11.97 -22.09 23.99
CA HIS A 6 -11.99 -20.64 23.83
C HIS A 6 -10.63 -20.08 23.40
N ALA A 7 -9.52 -20.66 23.86
CA ALA A 7 -8.18 -20.30 23.39
C ALA A 7 -7.97 -20.65 21.91
N ALA A 8 -8.45 -21.81 21.48
CA ALA A 8 -8.39 -22.22 20.08
C ALA A 8 -9.25 -21.32 19.17
N ALA A 9 -10.46 -20.95 19.60
CA ALA A 9 -11.34 -20.04 18.86
C ALA A 9 -10.74 -18.64 18.73
N LEU A 10 -10.07 -18.12 19.76
CA LEU A 10 -9.36 -16.83 19.73
C LEU A 10 -8.13 -16.87 18.80
N ALA A 11 -7.37 -17.98 18.78
CA ALA A 11 -6.24 -18.15 17.90
C ALA A 11 -6.67 -18.22 16.41
N VAL A 12 -7.78 -18.90 16.11
CA VAL A 12 -8.34 -18.95 14.75
C VAL A 12 -8.85 -17.56 14.31
N LEU A 13 -9.51 -16.82 15.21
CA LEU A 13 -9.97 -15.46 14.91
C LEU A 13 -8.80 -14.49 14.65
N PHE A 14 -7.69 -14.66 15.35
CA PHE A 14 -6.47 -13.87 15.15
C PHE A 14 -5.76 -14.19 13.82
N LEU A 15 -5.78 -15.47 13.40
CA LEU A 15 -5.25 -15.91 12.11
C LEU A 15 -6.07 -15.42 10.92
N LEU A 16 -7.38 -15.24 11.09
CA LEU A 16 -8.28 -14.71 10.04
C LEU A 16 -8.18 -13.18 9.90
N ALA A 17 -7.61 -12.48 10.88
CA ALA A 17 -7.42 -11.03 10.88
C ALA A 17 -6.09 -10.59 10.28
N VAL A 18 -5.28 -11.49 9.71
CA VAL A 18 -4.05 -11.09 9.00
C VAL A 18 -4.45 -10.32 7.75
N PRO A 19 -4.15 -9.01 7.66
CA PRO A 19 -4.41 -8.27 6.44
C PRO A 19 -3.63 -8.93 5.31
N ALA A 20 -4.29 -9.14 4.17
CA ALA A 20 -3.62 -9.62 2.97
C ALA A 20 -2.42 -8.70 2.70
N ALA A 21 -1.21 -9.24 2.81
CA ALA A 21 -0.01 -8.51 2.43
C ALA A 21 -0.12 -8.22 0.93
N TRP A 22 -0.38 -6.97 0.59
CA TRP A 22 -0.38 -6.55 -0.80
C TRP A 22 1.06 -6.64 -1.30
N PRO A 23 1.30 -7.28 -2.44
CA PRO A 23 2.65 -7.37 -2.97
C PRO A 23 3.20 -5.96 -3.19
N ASP A 24 4.42 -5.73 -2.74
CA ASP A 24 5.13 -4.44 -2.71
C ASP A 24 5.54 -3.94 -4.11
N GLY A 25 4.80 -4.32 -5.15
CA GLY A 25 5.15 -4.09 -6.56
C GLY A 25 4.56 -2.83 -7.19
N GLY A 26 3.70 -2.08 -6.49
CA GLY A 26 2.98 -0.95 -7.07
C GLY A 26 1.97 -1.34 -8.15
N VAL A 27 1.19 -0.36 -8.61
CA VAL A 27 0.23 -0.51 -9.71
C VAL A 27 0.89 -0.17 -11.04
N VAL A 28 0.69 -1.00 -12.06
CA VAL A 28 1.14 -0.73 -13.42
C VAL A 28 0.29 0.39 -14.02
N ARG A 29 0.91 1.51 -14.35
CA ARG A 29 0.26 2.67 -15.02
C ARG A 29 0.43 2.65 -16.52
N LEU A 30 1.55 2.11 -16.97
CA LEU A 30 1.87 1.97 -18.37
C LEU A 30 2.67 0.69 -18.58
N ARG A 31 2.34 -0.06 -19.64
CA ARG A 31 3.20 -1.11 -20.19
C ARG A 31 3.11 -1.06 -21.69
N GLU A 32 4.17 -0.61 -22.32
CA GLU A 32 4.19 -0.40 -23.75
C GLU A 32 5.51 -0.86 -24.36
N ARG A 33 5.43 -1.40 -25.59
CA ARG A 33 6.60 -1.76 -26.37
C ARG A 33 6.92 -0.63 -27.37
N ARG A 34 8.17 -0.16 -27.32
CA ARG A 34 8.71 0.80 -28.28
C ARG A 34 10.01 0.26 -28.87
N GLY A 35 9.95 -0.09 -30.15
CA GLY A 35 11.09 -0.71 -30.84
C GLY A 35 11.54 -2.00 -30.16
N ALA A 36 12.78 -2.02 -29.73
CA ALA A 36 13.43 -3.13 -29.04
C ALA A 36 13.28 -3.08 -27.50
N LEU A 37 12.44 -2.19 -26.97
CA LEU A 37 12.26 -2.04 -25.51
C LEU A 37 10.79 -2.23 -25.12
N VAL A 38 10.58 -2.83 -23.96
CA VAL A 38 9.30 -2.88 -23.25
C VAL A 38 9.47 -2.05 -21.98
N VAL A 39 8.68 -0.98 -21.85
CA VAL A 39 8.73 -0.07 -20.72
C VAL A 39 7.50 -0.28 -19.87
N THR A 40 7.69 -0.50 -18.57
CA THR A 40 6.61 -0.64 -17.60
C THR A 40 6.81 0.39 -16.49
N VAL A 41 5.78 1.20 -16.23
CA VAL A 41 5.76 2.21 -15.18
C VAL A 41 4.88 1.74 -14.02
N PHE A 42 5.40 1.86 -12.83
CA PHE A 42 4.73 1.51 -11.58
C PHE A 42 4.60 2.73 -10.68
N THR A 43 3.50 2.82 -9.97
CA THR A 43 3.29 3.80 -8.88
C THR A 43 2.69 3.10 -7.67
N ALA A 44 3.03 3.58 -6.48
CA ALA A 44 2.45 3.13 -5.23
C ALA A 44 2.30 4.34 -4.28
N PRO A 45 1.21 4.40 -3.49
CA PRO A 45 0.06 3.50 -3.41
C PRO A 45 -0.99 3.70 -4.51
N ASP A 46 -2.10 2.95 -4.45
CA ASP A 46 -3.28 3.15 -5.29
C ASP A 46 -4.53 3.30 -4.40
N PRO A 47 -5.32 4.37 -4.56
CA PRO A 47 -5.12 5.51 -5.46
C PRO A 47 -3.86 6.32 -5.10
N LEU A 48 -3.28 6.99 -6.11
CA LEU A 48 -2.10 7.83 -5.94
C LEU A 48 -2.51 9.13 -5.22
N PRO A 49 -2.12 9.36 -3.96
CA PRO A 49 -2.54 10.57 -3.25
C PRO A 49 -1.67 11.77 -3.65
N ALA A 50 -2.17 12.99 -3.50
CA ALA A 50 -1.36 14.18 -3.62
C ALA A 50 -0.23 14.21 -2.57
N GLY A 51 0.96 14.71 -2.97
CA GLY A 51 2.15 14.79 -2.15
C GLY A 51 3.31 13.92 -2.66
N PRO A 52 4.25 13.55 -1.77
CA PRO A 52 5.43 12.76 -2.14
C PRO A 52 5.07 11.36 -2.63
N GLN A 53 5.59 10.98 -3.80
CA GLN A 53 5.32 9.71 -4.49
C GLN A 53 6.61 9.05 -4.99
N ASP A 54 6.58 7.73 -5.07
CA ASP A 54 7.62 6.93 -5.72
C ASP A 54 7.11 6.40 -7.06
N VAL A 55 7.82 6.75 -8.12
CA VAL A 55 7.54 6.29 -9.49
C VAL A 55 8.71 5.43 -9.95
N SER A 56 8.42 4.19 -10.28
CA SER A 56 9.43 3.20 -10.68
C SER A 56 9.20 2.74 -12.13
N VAL A 57 10.28 2.55 -12.86
CA VAL A 57 10.27 2.14 -14.27
C VAL A 57 11.12 0.89 -14.47
N LEU A 58 10.54 -0.11 -15.10
CA LEU A 58 11.22 -1.30 -15.58
C LEU A 58 11.39 -1.20 -17.09
N VAL A 59 12.63 -1.28 -17.54
CA VAL A 59 12.96 -1.37 -18.97
C VAL A 59 13.43 -2.78 -19.25
N GLN A 60 12.80 -3.44 -20.22
CA GLN A 60 13.11 -4.81 -20.62
C GLN A 60 13.35 -4.89 -22.13
N ASP A 61 14.08 -5.88 -22.56
CA ASP A 61 14.14 -6.28 -23.95
C ASP A 61 12.92 -7.14 -24.36
N PRO A 62 12.74 -7.50 -25.63
CA PRO A 62 11.61 -8.33 -26.07
C PRO A 62 11.59 -9.74 -25.48
N SER A 63 12.69 -10.25 -24.96
CA SER A 63 12.78 -11.54 -24.28
C SER A 63 12.34 -11.47 -22.79
N GLY A 64 12.14 -10.24 -22.29
CA GLY A 64 11.79 -9.98 -20.89
C GLY A 64 13.00 -9.77 -19.99
N ALA A 65 14.22 -9.79 -20.52
CA ALA A 65 15.41 -9.51 -19.73
C ALA A 65 15.52 -8.01 -19.39
N PRO A 66 15.89 -7.64 -18.15
CA PRO A 66 16.00 -6.24 -17.74
C PRO A 66 17.17 -5.56 -18.44
N VAL A 67 16.90 -4.37 -18.97
CA VAL A 67 17.89 -3.48 -19.60
C VAL A 67 18.38 -2.50 -18.57
N LEU A 68 19.61 -2.71 -18.06
CA LEU A 68 20.14 -1.97 -16.92
C LEU A 68 20.97 -0.73 -17.32
N ASP A 69 21.32 -0.61 -18.59
CA ASP A 69 22.12 0.44 -19.19
C ASP A 69 21.28 1.54 -19.86
N ALA A 70 19.96 1.45 -19.82
CA ALA A 70 19.07 2.50 -20.29
C ALA A 70 19.04 3.68 -19.31
N GLU A 71 18.97 4.88 -19.85
CA GLU A 71 18.71 6.10 -19.09
C GLU A 71 17.22 6.45 -19.16
N VAL A 72 16.59 6.72 -18.01
CA VAL A 72 15.18 7.04 -17.92
C VAL A 72 15.00 8.44 -17.36
N THR A 73 14.26 9.28 -18.08
CA THR A 73 13.83 10.60 -17.63
C THR A 73 12.31 10.64 -17.56
N LEU A 74 11.78 11.07 -16.45
CA LEU A 74 10.35 11.24 -16.18
C LEU A 74 10.01 12.72 -16.24
N ARG A 75 9.00 13.10 -17.01
CA ARG A 75 8.46 14.44 -17.11
C ARG A 75 7.03 14.46 -16.58
N PHE A 76 6.74 15.34 -15.67
CA PHE A 76 5.43 15.51 -15.06
C PHE A 76 4.85 16.86 -15.49
N ASP A 77 3.73 16.82 -16.18
CA ASP A 77 2.97 18.01 -16.54
C ASP A 77 1.71 18.04 -15.66
N PRO A 78 1.49 19.10 -14.87
CA PRO A 78 0.39 19.21 -13.92
C PRO A 78 -0.98 19.36 -14.60
N PRO A 79 -2.08 19.09 -13.86
CA PRO A 79 -3.44 19.26 -14.39
C PRO A 79 -3.80 20.73 -14.65
N SER A 80 -3.23 21.65 -13.87
CA SER A 80 -3.48 23.08 -14.03
C SER A 80 -2.51 23.71 -15.04
N PRO A 81 -3.01 24.46 -16.06
CA PRO A 81 -2.14 25.15 -17.03
C PRO A 81 -1.32 26.30 -16.42
N SER A 82 -1.68 26.75 -15.21
CA SER A 82 -0.93 27.78 -14.48
C SER A 82 0.29 27.22 -13.74
N SER A 83 0.37 25.92 -13.56
CA SER A 83 1.47 25.27 -12.86
C SER A 83 2.55 24.81 -13.84
N THR A 84 3.78 24.85 -13.40
CA THR A 84 4.94 24.48 -14.22
C THR A 84 5.25 23.01 -14.06
N GLY A 85 5.34 22.28 -15.17
CA GLY A 85 5.81 20.90 -15.20
C GLY A 85 7.30 20.83 -14.86
N PHE A 86 7.73 19.64 -14.45
CA PHE A 86 9.13 19.36 -14.10
C PHE A 86 9.59 18.02 -14.68
N ALA A 87 10.90 17.84 -14.75
CA ALA A 87 11.50 16.58 -15.17
C ALA A 87 12.52 16.09 -14.14
N VAL A 88 12.59 14.78 -13.98
CA VAL A 88 13.52 14.13 -13.05
C VAL A 88 14.09 12.88 -13.69
N ARG A 89 15.36 12.61 -13.44
CA ARG A 89 16.00 11.37 -13.89
C ARG A 89 15.71 10.26 -12.89
N ALA A 90 15.16 9.14 -13.36
CA ALA A 90 15.00 7.95 -12.56
C ALA A 90 16.33 7.21 -12.42
N LEU A 91 16.65 6.76 -11.21
CA LEU A 91 17.93 6.15 -10.89
C LEU A 91 17.74 4.78 -10.24
N ARG A 92 18.60 3.83 -10.59
CA ARG A 92 18.63 2.51 -9.92
C ARG A 92 19.03 2.59 -8.46
N SER A 93 19.82 3.60 -8.07
CA SER A 93 20.20 3.82 -6.67
C SER A 93 19.00 4.15 -5.79
N GLN A 94 17.97 4.80 -6.31
CA GLN A 94 16.75 5.16 -5.60
C GLN A 94 15.73 4.02 -5.52
N ALA A 95 15.82 3.03 -6.42
CA ALA A 95 14.91 1.89 -6.40
C ALA A 95 15.29 0.86 -5.33
N THR A 96 14.29 0.33 -4.63
CA THR A 96 14.44 -0.82 -3.72
C THR A 96 14.85 -2.06 -4.49
N ASN A 97 14.14 -2.37 -5.58
CA ASN A 97 14.52 -3.43 -6.51
C ASN A 97 15.47 -2.85 -7.58
N LYS A 98 16.71 -3.34 -7.62
CA LYS A 98 17.76 -2.83 -8.52
C LYS A 98 17.57 -3.18 -10.01
N LEU A 99 16.53 -3.91 -10.36
CA LEU A 99 16.09 -4.09 -11.75
C LEU A 99 15.27 -2.89 -12.24
N LEU A 100 14.75 -2.06 -11.32
CA LEU A 100 13.99 -0.85 -11.61
C LEU A 100 14.88 0.39 -11.55
N GLN A 101 14.40 1.46 -12.17
CA GLN A 101 14.87 2.83 -11.94
C GLN A 101 13.74 3.62 -11.30
N ALA A 102 13.99 4.32 -10.22
CA ALA A 102 12.99 5.04 -9.47
C ALA A 102 13.33 6.53 -9.34
N ALA A 103 12.29 7.32 -9.14
CA ALA A 103 12.40 8.72 -8.76
C ALA A 103 11.34 9.05 -7.71
N GLN A 104 11.76 9.76 -6.67
CA GLN A 104 10.85 10.38 -5.72
C GLN A 104 10.43 11.75 -6.24
N VAL A 105 9.13 11.98 -6.32
CA VAL A 105 8.53 13.20 -6.86
C VAL A 105 7.43 13.70 -5.94
N ASP A 106 7.16 15.00 -5.98
CA ASP A 106 6.03 15.59 -5.26
C ASP A 106 4.94 16.00 -6.25
N LEU A 107 3.80 15.34 -6.20
CA LEU A 107 2.62 15.62 -7.00
C LEU A 107 1.60 16.37 -6.13
N GLY A 108 1.86 17.65 -5.85
CA GLY A 108 1.09 18.44 -4.90
C GLY A 108 -0.35 18.78 -5.32
N GLU A 109 -0.68 18.68 -6.61
CA GLU A 109 -2.02 19.00 -7.13
C GLU A 109 -2.86 17.74 -7.36
N VAL A 110 -4.14 17.83 -7.00
CA VAL A 110 -5.16 16.80 -7.29
C VAL A 110 -5.62 16.94 -8.74
N GLY A 111 -5.77 15.83 -9.43
CA GLY A 111 -6.22 15.81 -10.81
C GLY A 111 -5.42 14.86 -11.70
N GLU A 112 -5.60 14.96 -13.01
CA GLU A 112 -4.90 14.13 -13.98
C GLU A 112 -3.56 14.76 -14.38
N TRP A 113 -2.47 14.20 -13.88
CA TRP A 113 -1.13 14.54 -14.32
C TRP A 113 -0.76 13.77 -15.59
N ARG A 114 -0.07 14.41 -16.51
CA ARG A 114 0.54 13.71 -17.65
C ARG A 114 1.97 13.35 -17.31
N LEU A 115 2.24 12.04 -17.30
CA LEU A 115 3.61 11.51 -17.17
C LEU A 115 4.17 11.20 -18.55
N GLY A 116 5.23 11.91 -18.94
CA GLY A 116 6.11 11.58 -20.07
C GLY A 116 7.27 10.72 -19.57
N VAL A 117 7.60 9.68 -20.30
CA VAL A 117 8.71 8.77 -19.99
C VAL A 117 9.62 8.70 -21.22
N SER A 118 10.81 9.29 -21.08
CA SER A 118 11.86 9.21 -22.11
C SER A 118 12.88 8.15 -21.72
N VAL A 119 13.04 7.15 -22.55
CA VAL A 119 14.03 6.07 -22.37
C VAL A 119 15.09 6.20 -23.45
N SER A 120 16.34 6.38 -23.06
CA SER A 120 17.47 6.45 -23.97
C SER A 120 18.42 5.27 -23.76
N ARG A 121 18.78 4.61 -24.85
CA ARG A 121 19.78 3.53 -24.88
C ARG A 121 20.59 3.57 -26.16
N ALA A 122 21.91 3.54 -26.06
CA ALA A 122 22.84 3.54 -27.21
C ALA A 122 22.53 4.63 -28.26
N GLY A 123 22.14 5.82 -27.81
CA GLY A 123 21.81 6.96 -28.68
C GLY A 123 20.42 6.93 -29.31
N GLN A 124 19.63 5.90 -29.05
CA GLN A 124 18.22 5.86 -29.46
C GLN A 124 17.34 6.28 -28.28
N ALA A 125 16.45 7.22 -28.52
CA ALA A 125 15.45 7.67 -27.55
C ALA A 125 14.06 7.16 -27.94
N SER A 126 13.27 6.80 -26.96
CA SER A 126 11.88 6.41 -27.09
C SER A 126 11.03 7.16 -26.06
N ASP A 127 10.00 7.84 -26.54
CA ASP A 127 9.10 8.61 -25.69
C ASP A 127 7.74 7.91 -25.58
N LEU A 128 7.24 7.83 -24.35
CA LEU A 128 5.94 7.29 -23.99
C LEU A 128 5.23 8.27 -23.08
N SER A 129 3.91 8.16 -22.97
CA SER A 129 3.17 8.96 -22.00
C SER A 129 1.94 8.22 -21.46
N CYS A 130 1.58 8.52 -20.23
CA CYS A 130 0.34 8.05 -19.62
C CYS A 130 -0.25 9.13 -18.71
N LEU A 131 -1.50 8.94 -18.30
CA LEU A 131 -2.17 9.79 -17.32
C LEU A 131 -2.04 9.15 -15.93
N LEU A 132 -1.77 9.99 -14.94
CA LEU A 132 -1.70 9.62 -13.53
C LEU A 132 -2.83 10.34 -12.79
N PRO A 133 -3.90 9.65 -12.41
CA PRO A 133 -4.95 10.23 -11.58
C PRO A 133 -4.43 10.38 -10.14
N VAL A 134 -4.27 11.63 -9.71
CA VAL A 134 -3.85 11.99 -8.35
C VAL A 134 -5.07 12.38 -7.53
N ALA A 135 -5.34 11.61 -6.47
CA ALA A 135 -6.45 11.81 -5.55
C ALA A 135 -6.07 12.76 -4.39
N PRO A 136 -7.05 13.33 -3.68
CA PRO A 136 -6.77 14.06 -2.46
C PRO A 136 -6.00 13.20 -1.44
N ALA A 137 -5.04 13.83 -0.75
CA ALA A 137 -4.31 13.14 0.31
C ALA A 137 -5.28 12.76 1.46
N THR A 138 -5.53 11.48 1.66
CA THR A 138 -6.27 10.99 2.81
C THR A 138 -5.31 10.83 3.98
N HIS A 139 -5.65 11.36 5.15
CA HIS A 139 -4.84 11.13 6.34
C HIS A 139 -4.81 9.63 6.66
N ARG A 140 -3.63 9.03 6.63
CA ARG A 140 -3.43 7.59 6.92
C ARG A 140 -4.02 7.16 8.27
N VAL A 141 -4.10 8.09 9.23
CA VAL A 141 -4.69 7.83 10.55
C VAL A 141 -6.18 7.51 10.45
N THR A 142 -6.93 8.19 9.57
CA THR A 142 -8.36 7.90 9.37
C THR A 142 -8.60 6.60 8.62
N ALA A 143 -7.69 6.20 7.73
CA ALA A 143 -7.78 4.93 7.02
C ALA A 143 -7.42 3.71 7.89
N LEU A 144 -6.67 3.92 8.99
CA LEU A 144 -6.25 2.86 9.91
C LEU A 144 -7.06 2.88 11.23
N TRP A 145 -8.11 3.70 11.32
CA TRP A 145 -8.94 3.81 12.53
C TRP A 145 -9.45 2.44 13.00
N ASP A 146 -9.88 1.59 12.09
CA ASP A 146 -10.39 0.25 12.39
C ASP A 146 -9.32 -0.62 13.08
N VAL A 147 -8.06 -0.52 12.65
CA VAL A 147 -6.94 -1.25 13.25
C VAL A 147 -6.64 -0.76 14.65
N PHE A 148 -6.69 0.56 14.88
CA PHE A 148 -6.45 1.15 16.20
C PHE A 148 -7.62 0.94 17.18
N ALA A 149 -8.86 0.81 16.69
CA ALA A 149 -10.03 0.55 17.51
C ALA A 149 -10.10 -0.90 18.02
N LEU A 150 -9.50 -1.86 17.31
CA LEU A 150 -9.60 -3.29 17.59
C LEU A 150 -9.01 -3.68 18.98
N PRO A 151 -7.79 -3.26 19.37
CA PRO A 151 -7.24 -3.59 20.68
C PRO A 151 -8.10 -3.12 21.88
N PRO A 152 -8.56 -1.86 21.97
CA PRO A 152 -9.40 -1.42 23.08
C PRO A 152 -10.76 -2.15 23.12
N VAL A 153 -11.37 -2.45 21.97
CA VAL A 153 -12.60 -3.25 21.92
C VAL A 153 -12.38 -4.64 22.50
N MET A 154 -11.28 -5.30 22.16
CA MET A 154 -10.94 -6.63 22.70
C MET A 154 -10.71 -6.59 24.21
N VAL A 155 -10.06 -5.55 24.74
CA VAL A 155 -9.87 -5.37 26.18
C VAL A 155 -11.21 -5.19 26.90
N VAL A 156 -12.12 -4.40 26.35
CA VAL A 156 -13.46 -4.19 26.91
C VAL A 156 -14.26 -5.48 26.92
N LEU A 157 -14.27 -6.23 25.81
CA LEU A 157 -14.96 -7.51 25.71
C LEU A 157 -14.39 -8.55 26.69
N PHE A 158 -13.08 -8.59 26.87
CA PHE A 158 -12.43 -9.45 27.85
C PHE A 158 -12.83 -9.08 29.27
N ALA A 159 -12.80 -7.79 29.62
CA ALA A 159 -13.21 -7.29 30.94
C ALA A 159 -14.68 -7.60 31.25
N LEU A 160 -15.57 -7.40 30.28
CA LEU A 160 -16.99 -7.78 30.39
C LEU A 160 -17.18 -9.28 30.61
N ASN A 161 -16.51 -10.10 29.82
CA ASN A 161 -16.57 -11.57 30.01
C ASN A 161 -16.07 -11.99 31.39
N GLN A 162 -15.00 -11.36 31.86
CA GLN A 162 -14.46 -11.64 33.21
C GLN A 162 -15.44 -11.23 34.31
N ALA A 163 -16.07 -10.05 34.17
CA ALA A 163 -17.06 -9.57 35.13
C ALA A 163 -18.30 -10.46 35.18
N LEU A 164 -18.80 -10.90 34.03
CA LEU A 164 -19.94 -11.84 33.95
C LEU A 164 -19.62 -13.20 34.55
N ARG A 165 -18.42 -13.75 34.34
CA ARG A 165 -17.96 -14.97 34.98
C ARG A 165 -17.91 -14.86 36.50
N ARG A 166 -17.39 -13.77 37.05
CA ARG A 166 -17.33 -13.51 38.51
C ARG A 166 -18.71 -13.42 39.11
N ARG A 167 -19.69 -12.83 38.44
CA ARG A 167 -21.09 -12.75 38.91
C ARG A 167 -21.75 -14.13 38.98
N ARG A 168 -21.51 -14.99 37.97
CA ARG A 168 -22.07 -16.38 37.96
C ARG A 168 -21.54 -17.23 39.11
N VAL A 169 -20.26 -17.12 39.43
CA VAL A 169 -19.63 -17.86 40.55
C VAL A 169 -20.19 -17.40 41.87
N LYS A 170 -20.39 -16.10 42.09
CA LYS A 170 -21.00 -15.58 43.33
C LYS A 170 -22.45 -15.99 43.50
N GLY A 171 -23.24 -16.05 42.42
CA GLY A 171 -24.63 -16.52 42.46
C GLY A 171 -24.74 -18.00 42.85
N ALA A 172 -23.83 -18.84 42.33
CA ALA A 172 -23.81 -20.30 42.66
C ALA A 172 -23.45 -20.54 44.15
N LEU A 173 -22.55 -19.78 44.71
CA LEU A 173 -22.18 -19.88 46.15
C LEU A 173 -23.32 -19.44 47.09
N HIS A 174 -24.11 -18.44 46.70
CA HIS A 174 -25.27 -18.00 47.52
C HIS A 174 -26.40 -19.04 47.55
N TRP A 175 -26.59 -19.79 46.46
CA TRP A 175 -27.57 -20.86 46.37
C TRP A 175 -27.17 -22.09 47.22
N ALA A 176 -25.88 -22.43 47.24
CA ALA A 176 -25.34 -23.52 48.02
C ALA A 176 -25.38 -23.29 49.55
N ALA A 177 -25.29 -22.01 49.96
CA ALA A 177 -25.33 -21.63 51.36
C ALA A 177 -26.75 -21.50 51.94
N GLY A 178 -27.79 -21.32 51.08
CA GLY A 178 -29.18 -21.11 51.53
C GLY A 178 -30.04 -22.37 51.56
N GLY A 179 -29.54 -23.54 51.13
CA GLY A 179 -30.30 -24.78 51.00
C GLY A 179 -30.32 -25.70 52.21
N ASN A 180 -29.89 -25.26 53.39
CA ASN A 180 -29.86 -26.08 54.61
C ASN A 180 -30.69 -25.44 55.73
N ARG A 181 -32.01 -25.34 55.49
CA ARG A 181 -33.01 -25.14 56.55
C ARG A 181 -34.23 -25.96 56.25
#